data_41ddb7e69772e8f82aa5f9a8c9b21159
#
_entry.id   41ddb7e69772e8f82aa5f9a8c9b21159
#
_cell.length_a   1.000
_cell.length_b   1.000
_cell.length_c   1.000
_cell.angle_alpha   90.00
_cell.angle_beta   90.00
_cell.angle_gamma   90.00
#
_symmetry.space_group_name_H-M   'P 1'
#
loop_
_entity.id
_entity.type
_entity.pdbx_description
1 polymer ?
#
loop_
_entity_poly.entity_id
_entity_poly.type
_entity_poly.pdbx_seq_one_letter_code
_entity_poly.pdbx_strand_id
1 'polypeptide(L)'
;ITATMANNAAAQDFVSRLPLEVTLNDYNNTEKIFYPSPKLSIEGVKRGCAPAPGDITIYAPWGNVAIFYKKWSQSSDLILIGSIDGDGIKALSVSGDLTVKFERE
;
A
#
# COMPACT_ATOMS: atom_id res chain seq x y z
N ILE A 1 15.01 -1.15 -0.92
CA ILE A 1 13.89 -0.19 -0.75
C ILE A 1 13.34 -0.35 0.64
N THR A 2 13.21 0.74 1.36
CA THR A 2 12.62 0.75 2.69
C THR A 2 11.32 1.54 2.71
N ALA A 3 10.49 1.25 3.70
CA ALA A 3 9.25 1.96 3.93
C ALA A 3 9.05 2.20 5.42
N THR A 4 8.40 3.29 5.74
CA THR A 4 8.02 3.63 7.11
C THR A 4 6.53 3.44 7.27
N MET A 5 6.12 2.62 8.22
CA MET A 5 4.72 2.28 8.41
C MET A 5 4.05 3.26 9.38
N ALA A 6 2.78 3.54 9.11
CA ALA A 6 1.95 4.33 10.01
C ALA A 6 1.69 3.56 11.32
N ASN A 7 1.36 4.29 12.36
CA ASN A 7 1.03 3.70 13.66
C ASN A 7 -0.49 3.53 13.76
N ASN A 8 -1.01 2.50 13.10
CA ASN A 8 -2.43 2.15 13.19
C ASN A 8 -2.61 0.64 13.09
N ALA A 9 -3.80 0.16 13.41
CA ALA A 9 -4.08 -1.27 13.46
C ALA A 9 -3.90 -1.96 12.11
N ALA A 10 -4.24 -1.30 11.01
CA ALA A 10 -4.11 -1.87 9.67
C ALA A 10 -2.64 -2.05 9.29
N ALA A 11 -1.80 -1.06 9.58
CA ALA A 11 -0.36 -1.16 9.34
C ALA A 11 0.26 -2.26 10.21
N GLN A 12 -0.14 -2.36 11.46
CA GLN A 12 0.33 -3.40 12.37
C GLN A 12 -0.06 -4.80 11.88
N ASP A 13 -1.29 -4.96 11.39
CA ASP A 13 -1.74 -6.21 10.80
C ASP A 13 -0.89 -6.59 9.60
N PHE A 14 -0.64 -5.63 8.69
CA PHE A 14 0.21 -5.88 7.52
C PHE A 14 1.61 -6.34 7.95
N VAL A 15 2.24 -5.63 8.88
CA VAL A 15 3.58 -5.96 9.35
C VAL A 15 3.62 -7.33 10.01
N SER A 16 2.55 -7.72 10.72
CA SER A 16 2.48 -9.03 11.38
C SER A 16 2.52 -10.22 10.41
N ARG A 17 2.23 -9.98 9.13
CA ARG A 17 2.20 -11.01 8.10
C ARG A 17 3.53 -11.18 7.36
N LEU A 18 4.52 -10.34 7.67
CA LEU A 18 5.81 -10.38 6.98
C LEU A 18 6.68 -11.53 7.50
N PRO A 19 7.52 -12.17 6.68
CA PRO A 19 7.72 -11.86 5.26
C PRO A 19 6.56 -12.32 4.39
N LEU A 20 6.33 -11.57 3.31
CA LEU A 20 5.21 -11.84 2.40
C LEU A 20 5.66 -11.58 0.97
N GLU A 21 5.50 -12.58 0.10
CA GLU A 21 5.77 -12.44 -1.33
C GLU A 21 4.44 -12.35 -2.08
N VAL A 22 4.30 -11.34 -2.91
CA VAL A 22 3.09 -11.10 -3.70
C VAL A 22 3.44 -10.60 -5.09
N THR A 23 2.51 -10.77 -6.03
CA THR A 23 2.57 -10.11 -7.32
C THR A 23 1.72 -8.86 -7.27
N LEU A 24 2.35 -7.73 -7.51
CA LEU A 24 1.65 -6.44 -7.62
C LEU A 24 1.15 -6.29 -9.04
N ASN A 25 -0.12 -5.94 -9.20
CA ASN A 25 -0.74 -5.67 -10.48
C ASN A 25 -0.89 -4.17 -10.68
N ASP A 26 -0.67 -3.72 -11.92
CA ASP A 26 -0.91 -2.32 -12.26
C ASP A 26 -2.41 -2.04 -12.29
N TYR A 27 -2.81 -0.90 -11.72
CA TYR A 27 -4.19 -0.47 -11.73
C TYR A 27 -4.28 1.00 -12.13
N ASN A 28 -5.08 1.26 -13.16
CA ASN A 28 -5.39 2.62 -13.61
C ASN A 28 -4.14 3.48 -13.91
N ASN A 29 -3.01 2.86 -14.17
CA ASN A 29 -1.73 3.56 -14.42
C ASN A 29 -1.35 4.54 -13.30
N THR A 30 -1.77 4.25 -12.08
CA THR A 30 -1.62 5.13 -10.94
C THR A 30 -1.03 4.42 -9.74
N GLU A 31 -1.34 3.13 -9.58
CA GLU A 31 -0.98 2.38 -8.38
C GLU A 31 -0.69 0.93 -8.68
N LYS A 32 0.08 0.31 -7.81
CA LYS A 32 0.32 -1.13 -7.77
C LYS A 32 -0.54 -1.73 -6.68
N ILE A 33 -1.30 -2.77 -7.00
CA ILE A 33 -2.25 -3.36 -6.06
C ILE A 33 -2.01 -4.84 -5.84
N PHE A 34 -2.41 -5.34 -4.67
CA PHE A 34 -2.61 -6.76 -4.42
C PHE A 34 -3.73 -6.93 -3.38
N TYR A 35 -4.32 -8.11 -3.36
CA TYR A 35 -5.42 -8.44 -2.45
C TYR A 35 -4.90 -9.31 -1.31
N PRO A 36 -4.72 -8.76 -0.11
CA PRO A 36 -4.31 -9.57 1.04
C PRO A 36 -5.40 -10.57 1.41
N SER A 37 -4.99 -11.77 1.83
CA SER A 37 -5.92 -12.81 2.26
C SER A 37 -5.45 -13.40 3.59
N PRO A 38 -6.24 -13.26 4.63
CA PRO A 38 -7.49 -12.51 4.73
C PRO A 38 -7.27 -11.00 4.59
N LYS A 39 -8.36 -10.27 4.42
CA LYS A 39 -8.30 -8.80 4.35
C LYS A 39 -7.67 -8.23 5.61
N LEU A 40 -6.95 -7.11 5.45
CA LEU A 40 -6.36 -6.41 6.59
C LEU A 40 -7.46 -5.82 7.48
N SER A 41 -7.19 -5.80 8.78
CA SER A 41 -8.10 -5.20 9.74
C SER A 41 -8.11 -3.68 9.58
N ILE A 42 -9.28 -3.10 9.32
CA ILE A 42 -9.44 -1.65 9.18
C ILE A 42 -10.40 -1.06 10.20
N GLU A 43 -10.89 -1.87 11.12
CA GLU A 43 -11.83 -1.42 12.14
C GLU A 43 -11.17 -0.39 13.05
N GLY A 44 -11.83 0.74 13.24
CA GLY A 44 -11.34 1.82 14.08
C GLY A 44 -10.18 2.62 13.50
N VAL A 45 -9.74 2.32 12.28
CA VAL A 45 -8.64 3.04 11.63
C VAL A 45 -9.16 4.29 10.94
N LYS A 46 -8.44 5.40 11.08
CA LYS A 46 -8.78 6.65 10.43
C LYS A 46 -8.81 6.47 8.91
N ARG A 47 -9.88 6.91 8.27
CA ARG A 47 -10.06 6.85 6.83
C ARG A 47 -9.83 8.21 6.21
N GLY A 48 -9.34 8.19 4.98
CA GLY A 48 -9.18 9.38 4.16
C GLY A 48 -7.74 9.84 4.04
N CYS A 49 -7.30 9.97 2.80
CA CYS A 49 -6.01 10.57 2.48
C CYS A 49 -5.98 11.00 1.03
N ALA A 50 -5.04 11.88 0.70
CA ALA A 50 -4.70 12.25 -0.67
C ALA A 50 -3.33 11.65 -0.97
N PRO A 51 -3.25 10.48 -1.63
CA PRO A 51 -1.98 9.79 -1.78
C PRO A 51 -0.96 10.59 -2.58
N ALA A 52 0.27 10.60 -2.08
CA ALA A 52 1.44 11.05 -2.80
C ALA A 52 2.21 9.84 -3.33
N PRO A 53 3.10 10.01 -4.34
CA PRO A 53 3.94 8.90 -4.78
C PRO A 53 4.72 8.29 -3.62
N GLY A 54 4.66 6.97 -3.50
CA GLY A 54 5.25 6.22 -2.40
C GLY A 54 4.28 5.84 -1.31
N ASP A 55 3.11 6.44 -1.26
CA ASP A 55 2.14 6.13 -0.20
C ASP A 55 1.56 4.73 -0.38
N ILE A 56 1.52 4.00 0.74
CA ILE A 56 0.95 2.65 0.82
C ILE A 56 -0.39 2.78 1.51
N THR A 57 -1.45 2.34 0.82
CA THR A 57 -2.82 2.52 1.28
C THR A 57 -3.60 1.22 1.21
N ILE A 58 -4.78 1.23 1.83
CA ILE A 58 -5.82 0.22 1.62
C ILE A 58 -7.02 0.92 1.00
N TYR A 59 -7.53 0.36 -0.10
CA TYR A 59 -8.80 0.80 -0.67
C TYR A 59 -9.91 0.03 0.04
N ALA A 60 -10.58 0.68 0.97
CA ALA A 60 -11.49 0.02 1.90
C ALA A 60 -12.63 -0.75 1.23
N PRO A 61 -13.29 -0.23 0.15
CA PRO A 61 -14.39 -0.97 -0.48
C PRO A 61 -14.02 -2.36 -0.99
N TRP A 62 -12.79 -2.54 -1.48
CA TRP A 62 -12.33 -3.83 -2.01
C TRP A 62 -11.38 -4.56 -1.07
N GLY A 63 -10.79 -3.85 -0.11
CA GLY A 63 -9.83 -4.44 0.81
C GLY A 63 -8.44 -4.67 0.23
N ASN A 64 -8.15 -4.17 -0.96
CA ASN A 64 -6.83 -4.32 -1.55
C ASN A 64 -5.84 -3.29 -1.01
N VAL A 65 -4.57 -3.68 -0.99
CA VAL A 65 -3.47 -2.74 -0.78
C VAL A 65 -3.21 -2.02 -2.10
N ALA A 66 -3.00 -0.72 -2.05
CA ALA A 66 -2.68 0.11 -3.20
C ALA A 66 -1.46 0.97 -2.89
N ILE A 67 -0.37 0.76 -3.64
CA ILE A 67 0.86 1.53 -3.51
C ILE A 67 0.90 2.51 -4.66
N PHE A 68 0.74 3.79 -4.36
CA PHE A 68 0.64 4.83 -5.38
C PHE A 68 2.03 5.23 -5.90
N TYR A 69 2.19 5.25 -7.21
CA TYR A 69 3.38 5.81 -7.85
C TYR A 69 3.09 7.13 -8.57
N LYS A 70 1.83 7.56 -8.55
CA LYS A 70 1.39 8.90 -8.96
C LYS A 70 0.49 9.44 -7.86
N LYS A 71 0.41 10.76 -7.74
CA LYS A 71 -0.49 11.39 -6.77
C LYS A 71 -1.95 11.16 -7.17
N TRP A 72 -2.81 11.16 -6.18
CA TRP A 72 -4.25 11.05 -6.38
C TRP A 72 -4.98 12.04 -5.48
N SER A 73 -6.25 12.30 -5.80
CA SER A 73 -7.08 13.22 -5.02
C SER A 73 -7.48 12.61 -3.67
N GLN A 74 -7.90 13.47 -2.75
CA GLN A 74 -8.42 13.07 -1.45
C GLN A 74 -9.58 12.09 -1.62
N SER A 75 -9.54 10.96 -0.91
CA SER A 75 -10.60 9.97 -0.91
C SER A 75 -10.81 9.44 0.50
N SER A 76 -12.06 9.44 0.94
CA SER A 76 -12.44 8.83 2.22
C SER A 76 -12.41 7.30 2.20
N ASP A 77 -12.25 6.70 1.02
CA ASP A 77 -12.14 5.25 0.86
C ASP A 77 -10.70 4.73 0.99
N LEU A 78 -9.73 5.62 1.08
CA LEU A 78 -8.33 5.25 1.22
C LEU A 78 -7.85 5.40 2.67
N ILE A 79 -7.10 4.40 3.12
CA ILE A 79 -6.51 4.38 4.46
C ILE A 79 -5.00 4.34 4.30
N LEU A 80 -4.31 5.34 4.82
CA LEU A 80 -2.85 5.37 4.77
C LEU A 80 -2.27 4.40 5.80
N ILE A 81 -1.42 3.47 5.34
CA ILE A 81 -0.74 2.52 6.24
C ILE A 81 0.77 2.66 6.23
N GLY A 82 1.33 3.43 5.33
CA GLY A 82 2.76 3.64 5.29
C GLY A 82 3.19 4.42 4.06
N SER A 83 4.50 4.57 3.91
CA SER A 83 5.07 5.29 2.79
C SER A 83 6.46 4.74 2.48
N ILE A 84 6.76 4.58 1.18
CA ILE A 84 8.09 4.17 0.73
C ILE A 84 9.04 5.35 0.90
N ASP A 85 10.20 5.08 1.49
CA ASP A 85 11.18 6.12 1.82
C ASP A 85 11.96 6.57 0.57
N GLY A 86 12.28 7.86 0.54
CA GLY A 86 13.12 8.45 -0.50
C GLY A 86 12.58 8.17 -1.91
N ASP A 87 13.47 7.78 -2.82
CA ASP A 87 13.14 7.54 -4.22
C ASP A 87 12.76 6.08 -4.52
N GLY A 88 12.54 5.25 -3.49
CA GLY A 88 12.25 3.83 -3.68
C GLY A 88 11.05 3.56 -4.58
N ILE A 89 10.07 4.46 -4.59
CA ILE A 89 8.87 4.31 -5.43
C ILE A 89 9.20 4.25 -6.93
N LYS A 90 10.32 4.82 -7.35
CA LYS A 90 10.71 4.78 -8.77
C LYS A 90 10.86 3.36 -9.30
N ALA A 91 11.27 2.41 -8.45
CA ALA A 91 11.39 1.02 -8.84
C ALA A 91 10.03 0.37 -9.14
N LEU A 92 8.94 0.90 -8.59
CA LEU A 92 7.58 0.42 -8.82
C LEU A 92 6.88 1.18 -9.95
N SER A 93 7.45 2.28 -10.42
CA SER A 93 6.83 3.15 -11.43
C SER A 93 7.08 2.62 -12.85
N VAL A 94 6.96 1.32 -13.04
CA VAL A 94 7.10 0.64 -14.32
C VAL A 94 5.80 -0.04 -14.68
N SER A 95 5.52 -0.15 -15.98
CA SER A 95 4.32 -0.83 -16.45
C SER A 95 4.36 -2.32 -16.14
N GLY A 96 3.19 -2.89 -15.90
CA GLY A 96 3.01 -4.32 -15.76
C GLY A 96 3.14 -4.82 -14.33
N ASP A 97 3.10 -6.14 -14.20
CA ASP A 97 3.13 -6.82 -12.92
C ASP A 97 4.56 -6.90 -12.37
N LEU A 98 4.65 -6.84 -11.06
CA LEU A 98 5.92 -6.98 -10.34
C LEU A 98 5.75 -7.97 -9.20
N THR A 99 6.64 -8.95 -9.10
CA THR A 99 6.71 -9.81 -7.92
C THR A 99 7.65 -9.15 -6.91
N VAL A 100 7.14 -8.95 -5.69
CA VAL A 100 7.90 -8.28 -4.63
C VAL A 100 7.83 -9.10 -3.35
N LYS A 101 8.82 -8.90 -2.51
CA LYS A 101 8.85 -9.49 -1.17
C LYS A 101 8.89 -8.38 -0.14
N PHE A 102 7.94 -8.41 0.78
CA PHE A 102 7.91 -7.50 1.92
C PHE A 102 8.55 -8.20 3.12
N GLU A 103 9.51 -7.54 3.74
CA GLU A 103 10.23 -8.07 4.90
C GLU A 103 10.34 -7.01 5.98
N ARG A 104 10.46 -7.46 7.23
CA ARG A 104 10.80 -6.55 8.33
C ARG A 104 12.30 -6.27 8.28
N GLU A 105 12.62 -5.03 8.55
CA GLU A 105 14.01 -4.60 8.67
C GLU A 105 14.59 -4.90 10.06
#